data_9f4872fb90fc9a1ec3b4c512a3b5fc42
#
_entry.id   9f4872fb90fc9a1ec3b4c512a3b5fc42
#
_cell.length_a   1.000
_cell.length_b   1.000
_cell.length_c   1.000
_cell.angle_alpha   90.00
_cell.angle_beta   90.00
_cell.angle_gamma   90.00
#
_symmetry.space_group_name_H-M   'P 1'
#
loop_
_entity.id
_entity.type
_entity.pdbx_description
1 polymer ?
#
loop_
_entity_poly.entity_id
_entity_poly.type
_entity_poly.pdbx_seq_one_letter_code
_entity_poly.pdbx_strand_id
1 'polypeptide(L)'
;MNKTTIKKKHKNRKNSLPYRKLRRWVLPAVLGAALSTLAIIPTLAAETQPNTNIAVVTTTEQTKIVSPTQESTSPNGAPNGMEPQAEVDPNTFKGTTIVTENKSIAHESMTNTTADQNAFIGKNKAIVNIENSIFDKTGNTTSDDNSNFRGQNAVVLSIDGSQINIKGSNITSNSKGSNAVFATGEGSVINVENTNIHTKSDSSRGLDATYKGTVNGKNLTITTEGAHSATLATDRGEGTITAEAAKLTTSGEGSPVIYSTGNIIVNNVNGIANNSEIGVVEGKNSITLTNSNVTGYKDNGFMLYQSFSGDAESGIARLKAENNILTTHATGAFLYVNNTTAEVDLSNNAISMPNTSTLVKAAADSRWGKTGENGGHLTLRTSNQELSGNVMADSISTIALDMTNGSSLVGAVNTDNTAKEVTVKLSKDSNWILTGDSYVKSLSNEDTTGSNIQLNGYKLVVADK
;
A
#
# COMPACT_ATOMS: atom_id res chain seq x y z
N MET A 1 -36.84 -33.81 63.68
CA MET A 1 -38.13 -34.41 63.27
C MET A 1 -38.37 -34.07 61.80
N ASN A 2 -38.72 -35.11 61.07
CA ASN A 2 -39.17 -35.20 59.69
C ASN A 2 -38.14 -34.96 58.54
N LYS A 3 -37.69 -36.11 58.11
CA LYS A 3 -37.13 -36.42 56.77
C LYS A 3 -38.26 -36.33 55.73
N THR A 4 -37.99 -35.75 54.56
CA THR A 4 -38.75 -36.14 53.37
C THR A 4 -37.76 -36.24 52.18
N THR A 5 -37.64 -37.49 51.76
CA THR A 5 -36.88 -37.99 50.61
C THR A 5 -37.71 -37.78 49.34
N ILE A 6 -37.19 -37.23 48.30
CA ILE A 6 -37.81 -37.28 46.97
C ILE A 6 -36.78 -37.83 45.95
N LYS A 7 -37.22 -38.88 45.26
CA LYS A 7 -36.53 -39.81 44.38
C LYS A 7 -36.10 -39.13 43.03
N LYS A 8 -34.89 -39.51 42.58
CA LYS A 8 -34.42 -39.34 41.20
C LYS A 8 -35.35 -40.09 40.22
N LYS A 9 -35.70 -39.47 39.11
CA LYS A 9 -36.11 -40.11 37.86
C LYS A 9 -35.18 -39.69 36.73
N HIS A 10 -34.36 -40.62 36.29
CA HIS A 10 -33.66 -40.56 35.02
C HIS A 10 -34.66 -40.63 33.87
N LYS A 11 -34.56 -39.74 32.91
CA LYS A 11 -35.16 -39.86 31.58
C LYS A 11 -34.12 -39.55 30.52
N ASN A 12 -33.54 -40.57 29.95
CA ASN A 12 -32.77 -40.54 28.72
C ASN A 12 -33.66 -40.03 27.59
N ARG A 13 -33.28 -38.95 26.93
CA ARG A 13 -33.77 -38.61 25.60
C ARG A 13 -32.58 -38.37 24.70
N LYS A 14 -32.29 -39.34 23.83
CA LYS A 14 -31.53 -39.17 22.60
C LYS A 14 -32.32 -38.26 21.70
N ASN A 15 -31.81 -37.09 21.36
CA ASN A 15 -32.30 -36.30 20.25
C ASN A 15 -31.19 -36.23 19.18
N SER A 16 -31.40 -37.00 18.15
CA SER A 16 -30.71 -36.92 16.86
C SER A 16 -31.16 -35.64 16.14
N LEU A 17 -30.19 -34.82 15.78
CA LEU A 17 -30.42 -33.63 14.91
C LEU A 17 -30.54 -34.10 13.44
N PRO A 18 -31.47 -33.60 12.66
CA PRO A 18 -31.59 -33.97 11.26
C PRO A 18 -30.59 -33.22 10.38
N TYR A 19 -29.91 -33.98 9.52
CA TYR A 19 -29.11 -33.48 8.41
C TYR A 19 -29.96 -32.60 7.48
N ARG A 20 -29.67 -31.30 7.38
CA ARG A 20 -30.20 -30.43 6.34
C ARG A 20 -29.40 -30.65 5.05
N LYS A 21 -30.05 -31.26 4.05
CA LYS A 21 -29.58 -31.36 2.67
C LYS A 21 -29.41 -29.95 2.09
N LEU A 22 -28.19 -29.57 1.71
CA LEU A 22 -27.96 -28.42 0.84
C LEU A 22 -28.56 -28.71 -0.55
N ARG A 23 -29.57 -27.97 -0.93
CA ARG A 23 -30.07 -27.91 -2.31
C ARG A 23 -29.03 -27.16 -3.17
N ARG A 24 -28.44 -27.89 -4.10
CA ARG A 24 -27.71 -27.30 -5.23
C ARG A 24 -28.72 -26.50 -6.09
N TRP A 25 -28.51 -25.22 -6.20
CA TRP A 25 -29.15 -24.41 -7.23
C TRP A 25 -28.34 -24.55 -8.51
N VAL A 26 -28.95 -25.17 -9.51
CA VAL A 26 -28.45 -25.23 -10.89
C VAL A 26 -28.99 -23.96 -11.56
N LEU A 27 -28.11 -23.07 -11.95
CA LEU A 27 -28.45 -21.93 -12.82
C LEU A 27 -28.50 -22.45 -14.28
N PRO A 28 -29.50 -22.11 -15.07
CA PRO A 28 -29.54 -22.48 -16.50
C PRO A 28 -28.53 -21.57 -17.25
N ALA A 29 -27.69 -22.22 -18.04
CA ALA A 29 -26.84 -21.58 -19.04
C ALA A 29 -27.72 -20.97 -20.15
N VAL A 30 -27.65 -19.67 -20.30
CA VAL A 30 -28.21 -18.98 -21.47
C VAL A 30 -27.17 -19.02 -22.59
N LEU A 31 -27.42 -19.82 -23.64
CA LEU A 31 -26.67 -19.78 -24.90
C LEU A 31 -27.02 -18.46 -25.60
N GLY A 32 -26.09 -17.51 -25.64
CA GLY A 32 -26.14 -16.38 -26.56
C GLY A 32 -25.44 -16.72 -27.87
N ALA A 33 -26.19 -16.84 -28.94
CA ALA A 33 -25.67 -17.01 -30.28
C ALA A 33 -24.97 -15.74 -30.74
N ALA A 34 -23.68 -15.83 -31.04
CA ALA A 34 -22.93 -14.76 -31.69
C ALA A 34 -23.16 -14.86 -33.21
N LEU A 35 -23.83 -13.88 -33.76
CA LEU A 35 -23.87 -13.67 -35.23
C LEU A 35 -22.53 -13.05 -35.65
N SER A 36 -21.78 -13.81 -36.45
CA SER A 36 -20.61 -13.34 -37.18
C SER A 36 -21.06 -12.60 -38.44
N THR A 37 -20.87 -11.30 -38.51
CA THR A 37 -20.95 -10.53 -39.75
C THR A 37 -19.58 -10.51 -40.41
N LEU A 38 -19.47 -11.20 -41.57
CA LEU A 38 -18.35 -11.09 -42.49
C LEU A 38 -18.35 -9.68 -43.11
N ALA A 39 -17.28 -8.92 -42.88
CA ALA A 39 -16.99 -7.72 -43.67
C ALA A 39 -16.11 -8.09 -44.87
N ILE A 40 -16.61 -7.85 -46.06
CA ILE A 40 -15.96 -8.07 -47.36
C ILE A 40 -14.99 -6.88 -47.57
N ILE A 41 -13.71 -7.20 -47.81
CA ILE A 41 -12.70 -6.23 -48.24
C ILE A 41 -12.65 -6.24 -49.76
N PRO A 42 -12.80 -5.13 -50.49
CA PRO A 42 -12.48 -5.06 -51.88
C PRO A 42 -10.98 -4.80 -52.10
N THR A 43 -10.33 -5.71 -52.79
CA THR A 43 -9.04 -5.52 -53.43
C THR A 43 -9.14 -4.52 -54.57
N LEU A 44 -8.27 -3.49 -54.57
CA LEU A 44 -8.07 -2.67 -55.78
C LEU A 44 -6.59 -2.75 -56.20
N ALA A 45 -6.42 -2.93 -57.49
CA ALA A 45 -5.19 -3.23 -58.19
C ALA A 45 -4.24 -2.05 -58.31
N ALA A 46 -2.97 -2.41 -58.51
CA ALA A 46 -1.86 -1.50 -58.76
C ALA A 46 -1.97 -0.81 -60.11
N GLU A 47 -1.65 0.45 -60.18
CA GLU A 47 -1.22 1.11 -61.43
C GLU A 47 0.06 1.94 -61.21
N THR A 48 0.85 1.96 -62.25
CA THR A 48 2.24 2.35 -62.43
C THR A 48 2.46 3.84 -62.47
N GLN A 49 3.70 4.25 -62.13
CA GLN A 49 4.33 5.58 -62.14
C GLN A 49 4.27 6.37 -63.46
N PRO A 50 4.52 7.69 -63.41
CA PRO A 50 5.88 8.13 -63.65
C PRO A 50 6.42 9.33 -62.81
N ASN A 51 7.73 9.36 -62.73
CA ASN A 51 8.70 10.26 -62.20
C ASN A 51 8.45 11.76 -62.54
N THR A 52 8.53 12.66 -61.53
CA THR A 52 9.08 14.03 -61.68
C THR A 52 9.72 14.49 -60.38
N ASN A 53 10.99 14.84 -60.48
CA ASN A 53 11.80 15.47 -59.45
C ASN A 53 11.28 16.86 -59.07
N ILE A 54 10.93 17.07 -57.81
CA ILE A 54 10.93 18.43 -57.19
C ILE A 54 11.58 18.27 -55.81
N ALA A 55 12.72 18.96 -55.66
CA ALA A 55 13.40 19.09 -54.37
C ALA A 55 12.55 19.97 -53.44
N VAL A 56 12.03 19.39 -52.37
CA VAL A 56 11.45 20.11 -51.24
C VAL A 56 12.42 19.97 -50.08
N VAL A 57 13.00 21.09 -49.68
CA VAL A 57 13.76 21.22 -48.43
C VAL A 57 12.77 21.09 -47.27
N THR A 58 12.68 19.97 -46.64
CA THR A 58 11.96 19.80 -45.37
C THR A 58 12.98 19.92 -44.25
N THR A 59 12.89 21.03 -43.53
CA THR A 59 13.45 21.14 -42.18
C THR A 59 12.65 20.22 -41.27
N THR A 60 13.20 19.06 -41.02
CA THR A 60 12.72 18.15 -39.96
C THR A 60 13.19 18.71 -38.62
N GLU A 61 12.28 19.38 -37.91
CA GLU A 61 12.38 19.46 -36.44
C GLU A 61 12.20 18.04 -35.88
N GLN A 62 13.31 17.41 -35.57
CA GLN A 62 13.29 16.23 -34.73
C GLN A 62 12.91 16.67 -33.32
N THR A 63 11.66 16.43 -32.96
CA THR A 63 11.27 16.38 -31.54
C THR A 63 12.01 15.21 -30.93
N LYS A 64 13.13 15.53 -30.27
CA LYS A 64 13.92 14.61 -29.49
C LYS A 64 13.05 14.16 -28.32
N ILE A 65 12.50 12.95 -28.41
CA ILE A 65 11.96 12.26 -27.23
C ILE A 65 13.19 11.98 -26.36
N VAL A 66 13.39 12.81 -25.37
CA VAL A 66 14.39 12.62 -24.33
C VAL A 66 13.82 11.53 -23.43
N SER A 67 14.27 10.30 -23.63
CA SER A 67 14.22 9.30 -22.56
C SER A 67 14.94 9.87 -21.34
N PRO A 68 14.43 9.71 -20.12
CA PRO A 68 15.12 10.21 -18.93
C PRO A 68 16.48 9.54 -18.87
N THR A 69 17.53 10.31 -19.15
CA THR A 69 18.92 9.92 -18.94
C THR A 69 19.10 9.71 -17.45
N GLN A 70 19.52 8.50 -17.09
CA GLN A 70 20.05 8.19 -15.77
C GLN A 70 21.20 9.14 -15.45
N GLU A 71 20.98 10.07 -14.55
CA GLU A 71 22.08 10.83 -13.96
C GLU A 71 22.85 9.94 -12.99
N SER A 72 24.14 9.89 -13.17
CA SER A 72 25.08 9.20 -12.30
C SER A 72 25.12 9.90 -10.95
N THR A 73 24.59 9.26 -9.91
CA THR A 73 24.60 9.78 -8.55
C THR A 73 25.99 9.65 -7.92
N SER A 74 26.48 10.73 -7.36
CA SER A 74 27.61 10.78 -6.45
C SER A 74 27.30 10.02 -5.15
N PRO A 75 28.28 9.35 -4.48
CA PRO A 75 28.01 8.48 -3.32
C PRO A 75 27.52 9.18 -2.05
N ASN A 76 27.38 10.49 -2.06
CA ASN A 76 26.92 11.29 -0.92
C ASN A 76 26.08 12.47 -1.45
N GLY A 77 24.78 12.31 -1.57
CA GLY A 77 23.95 13.46 -1.85
C GLY A 77 22.77 13.19 -2.78
N ALA A 78 21.81 14.04 -2.70
CA ALA A 78 20.68 14.14 -3.61
C ALA A 78 21.13 14.23 -5.08
N PRO A 79 20.28 13.86 -6.06
CA PRO A 79 20.58 13.95 -7.49
C PRO A 79 21.11 15.34 -7.85
N ASN A 80 22.26 15.39 -8.52
CA ASN A 80 22.81 16.64 -9.04
C ASN A 80 21.80 17.27 -10.02
N GLY A 81 21.22 18.40 -9.66
CA GLY A 81 20.41 19.21 -10.57
C GLY A 81 19.13 19.83 -10.00
N MET A 82 18.64 19.36 -8.86
CA MET A 82 17.59 20.10 -8.14
C MET A 82 18.25 20.91 -7.03
N GLU A 83 18.35 22.23 -7.21
CA GLU A 83 18.49 23.13 -6.09
C GLU A 83 17.35 22.81 -5.11
N PRO A 84 17.62 22.56 -3.81
CA PRO A 84 16.55 22.38 -2.83
C PRO A 84 15.65 23.62 -2.93
N GLN A 85 14.38 23.42 -3.31
CA GLN A 85 13.44 24.52 -3.27
C GLN A 85 13.42 25.04 -1.83
N ALA A 86 13.54 26.36 -1.67
CA ALA A 86 13.56 26.96 -0.34
C ALA A 86 12.32 26.52 0.41
N GLU A 87 12.54 25.90 1.58
CA GLU A 87 11.46 25.46 2.47
C GLU A 87 10.59 26.67 2.83
N VAL A 88 9.33 26.63 2.44
CA VAL A 88 8.37 27.69 2.77
C VAL A 88 7.77 27.38 4.14
N ASP A 89 7.82 28.34 5.05
CA ASP A 89 7.16 28.24 6.37
C ASP A 89 5.64 28.09 6.18
N PRO A 90 5.03 26.98 6.59
CA PRO A 90 3.58 26.78 6.47
C PRO A 90 2.74 27.89 7.11
N ASN A 91 3.27 28.60 8.09
CA ASN A 91 2.60 29.74 8.70
C ASN A 91 2.37 30.92 7.74
N THR A 92 3.08 30.96 6.61
CA THR A 92 2.90 31.95 5.55
C THR A 92 1.82 31.56 4.54
N PHE A 93 1.30 30.35 4.59
CA PHE A 93 0.31 29.87 3.64
C PHE A 93 -0.99 30.65 3.74
N LYS A 94 -1.61 30.83 2.58
CA LYS A 94 -2.88 31.53 2.41
C LYS A 94 -4.02 30.53 2.28
N GLY A 95 -5.19 30.93 2.71
CA GLY A 95 -6.40 30.12 2.58
C GLY A 95 -7.65 31.00 2.61
N THR A 96 -8.77 30.45 2.16
CA THR A 96 -10.06 31.15 2.22
C THR A 96 -10.48 31.36 3.67
N THR A 97 -10.34 30.34 4.49
CA THR A 97 -10.66 30.39 5.92
C THR A 97 -9.42 30.06 6.74
N ILE A 98 -8.98 31.00 7.57
CA ILE A 98 -7.86 30.80 8.49
C ILE A 98 -8.37 31.03 9.91
N VAL A 99 -8.19 30.03 10.78
CA VAL A 99 -8.64 30.05 12.16
C VAL A 99 -7.41 29.98 13.09
N THR A 100 -7.30 30.98 13.96
CA THR A 100 -6.15 31.17 14.88
C THR A 100 -6.55 31.11 16.34
N GLU A 101 -7.81 30.85 16.65
CA GLU A 101 -8.39 30.72 17.99
C GLU A 101 -9.46 29.62 18.01
N ASN A 102 -9.85 29.18 19.18
CA ASN A 102 -10.84 28.13 19.33
C ASN A 102 -12.17 28.53 18.68
N LYS A 103 -12.71 27.66 17.83
CA LYS A 103 -13.91 27.93 17.08
C LYS A 103 -14.75 26.68 16.79
N SER A 104 -16.06 26.83 16.78
CA SER A 104 -17.01 25.82 16.27
C SER A 104 -17.67 26.35 15.00
N ILE A 105 -17.74 25.50 13.98
CA ILE A 105 -18.26 25.79 12.63
C ILE A 105 -19.23 24.67 12.27
N ALA A 106 -20.41 24.98 11.78
CA ALA A 106 -21.36 23.98 11.35
C ALA A 106 -22.15 24.45 10.12
N HIS A 107 -22.43 23.50 9.21
CA HIS A 107 -23.24 23.73 7.99
C HIS A 107 -22.67 24.80 7.06
N GLU A 108 -21.33 24.97 7.04
CA GLU A 108 -20.67 25.96 6.20
C GLU A 108 -20.12 25.30 4.91
N SER A 109 -19.96 26.16 3.88
CA SER A 109 -19.29 25.80 2.64
C SER A 109 -17.98 26.57 2.53
N MET A 110 -16.86 25.85 2.52
CA MET A 110 -15.51 26.40 2.48
C MET A 110 -14.85 26.03 1.14
N THR A 111 -14.88 26.95 0.20
CA THR A 111 -14.39 26.75 -1.17
C THR A 111 -13.16 27.58 -1.45
N ASN A 112 -12.18 27.03 -2.17
CA ASN A 112 -11.04 27.79 -2.69
C ASN A 112 -10.71 27.36 -4.13
N THR A 113 -10.57 28.33 -5.02
CA THR A 113 -10.25 28.10 -6.44
C THR A 113 -8.87 28.63 -6.84
N THR A 114 -8.14 29.21 -5.89
CA THR A 114 -6.85 29.83 -6.14
C THR A 114 -5.71 28.83 -6.01
N ALA A 115 -4.79 28.83 -6.95
CA ALA A 115 -3.56 28.03 -6.90
C ALA A 115 -2.76 28.35 -5.62
N ASP A 116 -2.11 27.32 -5.06
CA ASP A 116 -1.25 27.41 -3.87
C ASP A 116 -1.94 27.92 -2.59
N GLN A 117 -3.26 27.95 -2.55
CA GLN A 117 -4.02 28.34 -1.36
C GLN A 117 -4.88 27.18 -0.84
N ASN A 118 -5.02 27.12 0.45
CA ASN A 118 -5.85 26.12 1.14
C ASN A 118 -7.32 26.59 1.21
N ALA A 119 -8.27 25.67 1.28
CA ALA A 119 -9.65 26.07 1.57
C ALA A 119 -9.82 26.40 3.06
N PHE A 120 -9.14 25.65 3.93
CA PHE A 120 -9.17 25.83 5.39
C PHE A 120 -7.80 25.64 6.01
N ILE A 121 -7.41 26.53 6.92
CA ILE A 121 -6.19 26.41 7.75
C ILE A 121 -6.54 26.63 9.23
N GLY A 122 -6.18 25.69 10.09
CA GLY A 122 -6.11 25.85 11.52
C GLY A 122 -4.66 26.06 11.95
N LYS A 123 -4.36 27.09 12.75
CA LYS A 123 -3.02 27.38 13.25
C LYS A 123 -3.05 28.04 14.62
N ASN A 124 -1.87 28.31 15.20
CA ASN A 124 -1.71 28.99 16.49
C ASN A 124 -2.35 28.19 17.64
N LYS A 125 -2.17 26.86 17.63
CA LYS A 125 -2.73 25.94 18.65
C LYS A 125 -4.25 26.02 18.81
N ALA A 126 -4.96 26.55 17.83
CA ALA A 126 -6.42 26.64 17.86
C ALA A 126 -7.06 25.25 17.87
N ILE A 127 -8.11 25.09 18.64
CA ILE A 127 -8.99 23.91 18.62
C ILE A 127 -10.23 24.27 17.83
N VAL A 128 -10.43 23.62 16.66
CA VAL A 128 -11.53 23.91 15.75
C VAL A 128 -12.41 22.68 15.61
N ASN A 129 -13.70 22.84 15.88
CA ASN A 129 -14.71 21.80 15.68
C ASN A 129 -15.56 22.15 14.45
N ILE A 130 -15.62 21.24 13.48
CA ILE A 130 -16.34 21.45 12.20
C ILE A 130 -17.34 20.31 12.01
N GLU A 131 -18.60 20.64 11.85
CA GLU A 131 -19.66 19.66 11.66
C GLU A 131 -20.48 19.93 10.39
N ASN A 132 -20.88 18.84 9.69
CA ASN A 132 -21.83 18.85 8.60
C ASN A 132 -21.53 19.92 7.53
N SER A 133 -20.25 20.09 7.22
CA SER A 133 -19.75 21.15 6.35
C SER A 133 -19.22 20.58 5.02
N ILE A 134 -19.09 21.44 4.02
CA ILE A 134 -18.59 21.10 2.68
C ILE A 134 -17.29 21.82 2.45
N PHE A 135 -16.27 21.09 1.99
CA PHE A 135 -15.01 21.65 1.54
C PHE A 135 -14.81 21.33 0.06
N ASP A 136 -14.47 22.31 -0.73
CA ASP A 136 -14.18 22.12 -2.15
C ASP A 136 -12.95 22.90 -2.59
N LYS A 137 -12.05 22.24 -3.32
CA LYS A 137 -10.80 22.83 -3.75
C LYS A 137 -10.56 22.60 -5.23
N THR A 138 -10.30 23.69 -5.95
CA THR A 138 -9.73 23.68 -7.29
C THR A 138 -8.52 24.63 -7.33
N GLY A 139 -7.82 24.70 -8.46
CA GLY A 139 -6.59 25.51 -8.56
C GLY A 139 -5.34 24.71 -8.14
N ASN A 140 -4.53 24.38 -9.13
CA ASN A 140 -3.39 23.48 -8.99
C ASN A 140 -2.25 24.11 -8.18
N THR A 141 -1.46 23.26 -7.51
CA THR A 141 -0.19 23.72 -6.94
C THR A 141 0.81 24.11 -8.02
N THR A 142 1.66 25.08 -7.72
CA THR A 142 2.84 25.45 -8.51
C THR A 142 4.13 24.87 -7.93
N SER A 143 4.06 24.24 -6.72
CA SER A 143 5.18 23.61 -6.04
C SER A 143 4.78 22.26 -5.50
N ASP A 144 5.25 21.20 -6.15
CA ASP A 144 4.99 19.82 -5.71
C ASP A 144 5.58 19.56 -4.30
N ASP A 145 6.77 20.07 -3.98
CA ASP A 145 7.40 19.91 -2.67
C ASP A 145 6.60 20.59 -1.54
N ASN A 146 6.18 21.84 -1.73
CA ASN A 146 5.38 22.53 -0.71
C ASN A 146 4.02 21.88 -0.53
N SER A 147 3.44 21.36 -1.59
CA SER A 147 2.17 20.65 -1.57
C SER A 147 2.29 19.31 -0.85
N ASN A 148 3.26 18.47 -1.25
CA ASN A 148 3.41 17.13 -0.74
C ASN A 148 3.96 17.10 0.70
N PHE A 149 4.88 18.00 1.04
CA PHE A 149 5.59 17.93 2.32
C PHE A 149 5.13 18.96 3.34
N ARG A 150 4.55 20.09 2.90
CA ARG A 150 4.17 21.20 3.79
C ARG A 150 2.68 21.47 3.86
N GLY A 151 1.88 20.84 2.98
CA GLY A 151 0.43 20.99 2.95
C GLY A 151 -0.06 22.28 2.26
N GLN A 152 0.81 22.96 1.48
CA GLN A 152 0.35 24.03 0.61
C GLN A 152 -0.68 23.47 -0.38
N ASN A 153 -1.73 24.21 -0.68
CA ASN A 153 -2.81 23.80 -1.57
C ASN A 153 -3.72 22.67 -1.03
N ALA A 154 -3.49 22.13 0.17
CA ALA A 154 -4.40 21.14 0.77
C ALA A 154 -5.81 21.74 0.98
N VAL A 155 -6.84 20.88 0.98
CA VAL A 155 -8.19 21.32 1.27
C VAL A 155 -8.29 21.77 2.73
N VAL A 156 -7.91 20.90 3.68
CA VAL A 156 -7.86 21.22 5.11
C VAL A 156 -6.44 21.02 5.61
N LEU A 157 -5.88 22.05 6.22
CA LEU A 157 -4.54 22.06 6.77
C LEU A 157 -4.53 22.38 8.26
N SER A 158 -3.87 21.54 9.06
CA SER A 158 -3.53 21.81 10.46
C SER A 158 -2.04 22.02 10.60
N ILE A 159 -1.65 23.16 11.17
CA ILE A 159 -0.26 23.56 11.42
C ILE A 159 -0.11 24.21 12.80
N ASP A 160 1.12 24.44 13.21
CA ASP A 160 1.48 25.17 14.44
C ASP A 160 0.75 24.66 15.68
N GLY A 161 0.70 23.34 15.82
CA GLY A 161 0.11 22.68 16.98
C GLY A 161 -1.41 22.81 17.09
N SER A 162 -2.13 23.16 16.01
CA SER A 162 -3.58 23.24 16.04
C SER A 162 -4.24 21.86 16.01
N GLN A 163 -5.46 21.79 16.50
CA GLN A 163 -6.32 20.62 16.43
C GLN A 163 -7.59 20.92 15.66
N ILE A 164 -7.87 20.17 14.58
CA ILE A 164 -9.10 20.28 13.80
C ILE A 164 -9.90 18.99 13.95
N ASN A 165 -11.15 19.10 14.40
CA ASN A 165 -12.06 17.99 14.53
C ASN A 165 -13.16 18.15 13.46
N ILE A 166 -13.24 17.21 12.50
CA ILE A 166 -14.20 17.24 11.39
C ILE A 166 -15.17 16.08 11.55
N LYS A 167 -16.46 16.37 11.50
CA LYS A 167 -17.49 15.35 11.61
C LYS A 167 -18.62 15.56 10.60
N GLY A 168 -19.08 14.45 9.97
CA GLY A 168 -20.28 14.44 9.12
C GLY A 168 -20.15 15.31 7.87
N SER A 169 -18.93 15.52 7.37
CA SER A 169 -18.64 16.50 6.33
C SER A 169 -18.32 15.84 4.98
N ASN A 170 -18.24 16.65 3.92
CA ASN A 170 -17.77 16.22 2.60
C ASN A 170 -16.54 17.07 2.20
N ILE A 171 -15.47 16.41 1.79
CA ILE A 171 -14.22 17.06 1.36
C ILE A 171 -13.93 16.62 -0.06
N THR A 172 -13.87 17.58 -0.99
CA THR A 172 -13.58 17.31 -2.41
C THR A 172 -12.42 18.13 -2.90
N SER A 173 -11.64 17.55 -3.81
CA SER A 173 -10.57 18.24 -4.52
C SER A 173 -10.53 17.82 -5.99
N ASN A 174 -10.47 18.80 -6.88
CA ASN A 174 -10.15 18.60 -8.30
C ASN A 174 -8.98 19.53 -8.67
N SER A 175 -7.84 19.27 -8.05
CA SER A 175 -6.67 20.12 -8.12
C SER A 175 -5.41 19.30 -7.91
N LYS A 176 -4.41 19.40 -8.79
CA LYS A 176 -3.10 18.78 -8.62
C LYS A 176 -2.46 19.27 -7.31
N GLY A 177 -1.92 18.35 -6.53
CA GLY A 177 -1.24 18.66 -5.28
C GLY A 177 -2.19 19.18 -4.19
N SER A 178 -3.46 18.74 -4.20
CA SER A 178 -4.44 19.15 -3.20
C SER A 178 -4.85 17.97 -2.33
N ASN A 179 -4.03 17.66 -1.33
CA ASN A 179 -4.34 16.65 -0.33
C ASN A 179 -5.61 17.06 0.44
N ALA A 180 -6.54 16.13 0.64
CA ALA A 180 -7.82 16.48 1.24
C ALA A 180 -7.69 16.92 2.70
N VAL A 181 -6.95 16.13 3.50
CA VAL A 181 -6.71 16.38 4.93
C VAL A 181 -5.21 16.29 5.20
N PHE A 182 -4.62 17.35 5.71
CA PHE A 182 -3.18 17.46 5.88
C PHE A 182 -2.81 18.00 7.26
N ALA A 183 -2.05 17.23 8.04
CA ALA A 183 -1.49 17.69 9.31
C ALA A 183 0.04 17.75 9.22
N THR A 184 0.66 18.89 9.50
CA THR A 184 2.10 19.05 9.46
C THR A 184 2.65 19.75 10.70
N GLY A 185 3.79 19.26 11.19
CA GLY A 185 4.45 19.79 12.39
C GLY A 185 3.98 19.15 13.69
N GLU A 186 4.90 19.07 14.65
CA GLU A 186 4.65 18.46 15.95
C GLU A 186 3.47 19.13 16.68
N GLY A 187 2.56 18.30 17.22
CA GLY A 187 1.35 18.76 17.91
C GLY A 187 0.19 19.15 16.99
N SER A 188 0.38 19.22 15.66
CA SER A 188 -0.70 19.45 14.70
C SER A 188 -1.51 18.18 14.52
N VAL A 189 -2.83 18.26 14.74
CA VAL A 189 -3.72 17.08 14.76
C VAL A 189 -4.97 17.36 13.92
N ILE A 190 -5.41 16.38 13.12
CA ILE A 190 -6.75 16.39 12.54
C ILE A 190 -7.46 15.09 12.90
N ASN A 191 -8.63 15.19 13.50
CA ASN A 191 -9.54 14.09 13.75
C ASN A 191 -10.69 14.18 12.75
N VAL A 192 -10.90 13.13 11.95
CA VAL A 192 -11.94 13.10 10.90
C VAL A 192 -12.88 11.92 11.15
N GLU A 193 -14.16 12.21 11.31
CA GLU A 193 -15.16 11.19 11.61
C GLU A 193 -16.39 11.31 10.69
N ASN A 194 -16.96 10.16 10.25
CA ASN A 194 -18.19 10.10 9.46
C ASN A 194 -18.15 11.01 8.21
N THR A 195 -17.03 11.04 7.51
CA THR A 195 -16.75 12.02 6.44
C THR A 195 -16.45 11.31 5.12
N ASN A 196 -16.96 11.90 4.02
CA ASN A 196 -16.62 11.46 2.67
C ASN A 196 -15.52 12.35 2.10
N ILE A 197 -14.50 11.71 1.52
CA ILE A 197 -13.34 12.38 0.93
C ILE A 197 -13.18 11.91 -0.51
N HIS A 198 -13.05 12.86 -1.45
CA HIS A 198 -12.85 12.54 -2.86
C HIS A 198 -11.85 13.49 -3.50
N THR A 199 -10.68 12.97 -3.90
CA THR A 199 -9.66 13.71 -4.65
C THR A 199 -9.56 13.14 -6.06
N LYS A 200 -9.41 14.00 -7.08
CA LYS A 200 -9.49 13.62 -8.50
C LYS A 200 -8.18 13.78 -9.27
N SER A 201 -7.31 14.65 -8.83
CA SER A 201 -6.09 14.99 -9.57
C SER A 201 -4.85 14.36 -8.95
N ASP A 202 -3.74 14.39 -9.68
CA ASP A 202 -2.46 13.82 -9.26
C ASP A 202 -1.91 14.46 -7.98
N SER A 203 -1.11 13.70 -7.23
CA SER A 203 -0.49 14.11 -5.97
C SER A 203 -1.48 14.67 -4.95
N SER A 204 -2.68 14.09 -4.90
CA SER A 204 -3.81 14.56 -4.07
C SER A 204 -4.33 13.43 -3.19
N ARG A 205 -3.65 13.20 -2.07
CA ARG A 205 -3.91 12.11 -1.13
C ARG A 205 -5.20 12.33 -0.34
N GLY A 206 -5.73 11.27 0.24
CA GLY A 206 -6.90 11.36 1.10
C GLY A 206 -6.56 11.96 2.47
N LEU A 207 -5.86 11.21 3.30
CA LEU A 207 -5.27 11.67 4.57
C LEU A 207 -3.76 11.73 4.39
N ASP A 208 -3.15 12.81 4.86
CA ASP A 208 -1.71 13.01 4.80
C ASP A 208 -1.17 13.62 6.10
N ALA A 209 0.01 13.15 6.54
CA ALA A 209 0.67 13.63 7.74
C ALA A 209 2.18 13.72 7.54
N THR A 210 2.77 14.86 7.88
CA THR A 210 4.22 15.11 7.74
C THR A 210 4.79 15.76 8.99
N TYR A 211 6.12 15.71 9.17
CA TYR A 211 6.84 16.39 10.26
C TYR A 211 6.20 16.18 11.62
N LYS A 212 5.88 14.92 11.96
CA LYS A 212 5.23 14.50 13.21
C LYS A 212 3.77 14.98 13.39
N GLY A 213 3.14 15.48 12.34
CA GLY A 213 1.70 15.71 12.33
C GLY A 213 0.92 14.42 12.50
N THR A 214 -0.32 14.51 12.95
CA THR A 214 -1.16 13.34 13.22
C THR A 214 -2.54 13.51 12.58
N VAL A 215 -3.00 12.47 11.86
CA VAL A 215 -4.37 12.40 11.35
C VAL A 215 -5.05 11.14 11.86
N ASN A 216 -6.19 11.28 12.52
CA ASN A 216 -7.00 10.19 13.02
C ASN A 216 -8.31 10.13 12.23
N GLY A 217 -8.51 9.06 11.47
CA GLY A 217 -9.68 8.83 10.64
C GLY A 217 -10.58 7.73 11.21
N LYS A 218 -11.89 7.99 11.28
CA LYS A 218 -12.87 6.99 11.73
C LYS A 218 -14.14 7.05 10.89
N ASN A 219 -14.61 5.87 10.46
CA ASN A 219 -15.83 5.72 9.67
C ASN A 219 -15.83 6.61 8.41
N LEU A 220 -14.80 6.43 7.57
CA LEU A 220 -14.56 7.25 6.39
C LEU A 220 -14.88 6.51 5.10
N THR A 221 -15.26 7.27 4.08
CA THR A 221 -15.19 6.83 2.68
C THR A 221 -14.20 7.73 1.97
N ILE A 222 -13.08 7.16 1.50
CA ILE A 222 -12.02 7.90 0.79
C ILE A 222 -11.87 7.34 -0.61
N THR A 223 -11.95 8.20 -1.62
CA THR A 223 -11.68 7.86 -3.02
C THR A 223 -10.64 8.83 -3.57
N THR A 224 -9.56 8.29 -4.16
CA THR A 224 -8.54 9.07 -4.86
C THR A 224 -8.40 8.56 -6.29
N GLU A 225 -8.39 9.46 -7.29
CA GLU A 225 -8.37 9.08 -8.71
C GLU A 225 -7.02 9.35 -9.38
N GLY A 226 -6.29 10.36 -8.94
CA GLY A 226 -5.04 10.81 -9.55
C GLY A 226 -3.85 9.88 -9.31
N ALA A 227 -2.79 10.02 -10.10
CA ALA A 227 -1.51 9.37 -9.87
C ALA A 227 -0.86 9.88 -8.58
N HIS A 228 -0.06 9.03 -7.92
CA HIS A 228 0.64 9.34 -6.65
C HIS A 228 -0.29 9.88 -5.56
N SER A 229 -1.49 9.32 -5.47
CA SER A 229 -2.57 9.78 -4.60
C SER A 229 -3.09 8.63 -3.74
N ALA A 230 -2.29 8.16 -2.79
CA ALA A 230 -2.70 7.14 -1.82
C ALA A 230 -3.91 7.63 -0.98
N THR A 231 -4.75 6.71 -0.50
CA THR A 231 -5.82 7.09 0.45
C THR A 231 -5.29 7.52 1.79
N LEU A 232 -4.25 6.84 2.29
CA LEU A 232 -3.54 7.13 3.53
C LEU A 232 -2.06 7.30 3.21
N ALA A 233 -1.50 8.46 3.46
CA ALA A 233 -0.11 8.76 3.19
C ALA A 233 0.56 9.46 4.38
N THR A 234 1.79 9.08 4.65
CA THR A 234 2.73 9.93 5.38
C THR A 234 3.85 10.29 4.43
N ASP A 235 4.21 11.54 4.43
CA ASP A 235 5.37 12.02 3.68
C ASP A 235 6.43 12.55 4.67
N ARG A 236 7.46 13.15 4.21
CA ARG A 236 8.66 13.62 4.92
C ARG A 236 8.47 13.95 6.42
N GLY A 237 9.38 13.48 7.29
CA GLY A 237 9.43 13.87 8.72
C GLY A 237 8.50 13.06 9.63
N GLU A 238 8.15 11.83 9.26
CA GLU A 238 7.56 10.81 10.15
C GLU A 238 6.19 11.16 10.75
N GLY A 239 5.22 11.48 9.93
CA GLY A 239 3.83 11.68 10.36
C GLY A 239 3.17 10.39 10.87
N THR A 240 2.03 10.54 11.54
CA THR A 240 1.23 9.41 12.03
C THR A 240 -0.19 9.47 11.49
N ILE A 241 -0.68 8.35 10.96
CA ILE A 241 -2.07 8.20 10.57
C ILE A 241 -2.68 6.98 11.27
N THR A 242 -3.88 7.16 11.83
CA THR A 242 -4.74 6.05 12.23
C THR A 242 -5.99 6.06 11.37
N ALA A 243 -6.44 4.87 10.90
CA ALA A 243 -7.68 4.72 10.17
C ALA A 243 -8.49 3.53 10.72
N GLU A 244 -9.72 3.79 11.13
CA GLU A 244 -10.63 2.78 11.67
C GLU A 244 -11.97 2.79 10.91
N ALA A 245 -12.48 1.61 10.56
CA ALA A 245 -13.79 1.42 9.93
C ALA A 245 -13.95 2.26 8.65
N ALA A 246 -13.01 2.16 7.72
CA ALA A 246 -13.02 2.97 6.51
C ALA A 246 -13.19 2.15 5.23
N LYS A 247 -13.76 2.80 4.20
CA LYS A 247 -13.73 2.33 2.81
C LYS A 247 -12.74 3.17 2.02
N LEU A 248 -11.70 2.55 1.46
CA LEU A 248 -10.56 3.19 0.83
C LEU A 248 -10.45 2.74 -0.63
N THR A 249 -10.42 3.65 -1.58
CA THR A 249 -10.33 3.31 -3.01
C THR A 249 -9.35 4.23 -3.71
N THR A 250 -8.35 3.68 -4.40
CA THR A 250 -7.46 4.42 -5.28
C THR A 250 -7.59 3.93 -6.73
N SER A 251 -7.38 4.81 -7.70
CA SER A 251 -7.45 4.47 -9.13
C SER A 251 -6.21 4.87 -9.92
N GLY A 252 -5.44 5.83 -9.42
CA GLY A 252 -4.27 6.37 -10.10
C GLY A 252 -3.06 5.45 -10.11
N GLU A 253 -2.16 5.68 -11.04
CA GLU A 253 -0.87 5.00 -11.10
C GLU A 253 -0.02 5.36 -9.87
N GLY A 254 0.69 4.37 -9.30
CA GLY A 254 1.53 4.58 -8.12
C GLY A 254 0.74 5.11 -6.91
N SER A 255 -0.53 4.73 -6.80
CA SER A 255 -1.44 5.17 -5.73
C SER A 255 -1.86 3.96 -4.89
N PRO A 256 -1.03 3.48 -3.96
CA PRO A 256 -1.39 2.38 -3.07
C PRO A 256 -2.53 2.79 -2.13
N VAL A 257 -3.17 1.81 -1.48
CA VAL A 257 -4.10 2.14 -0.39
C VAL A 257 -3.37 2.86 0.74
N ILE A 258 -2.16 2.38 1.07
CA ILE A 258 -1.34 2.89 2.18
C ILE A 258 0.08 3.17 1.69
N TYR A 259 0.56 4.41 1.84
CA TYR A 259 1.95 4.81 1.56
C TYR A 259 2.59 5.39 2.82
N SER A 260 3.60 4.72 3.36
CA SER A 260 4.19 5.08 4.65
C SER A 260 5.66 5.48 4.55
N THR A 261 5.94 6.76 4.84
CA THR A 261 7.23 7.29 5.28
C THR A 261 7.15 7.79 6.73
N GLY A 262 6.29 7.18 7.53
CA GLY A 262 6.03 7.45 8.94
C GLY A 262 5.42 6.24 9.64
N ASN A 263 4.35 6.44 10.37
CA ASN A 263 3.64 5.37 11.05
C ASN A 263 2.15 5.37 10.68
N ILE A 264 1.69 4.32 10.00
CA ILE A 264 0.28 4.18 9.60
C ILE A 264 -0.32 2.94 10.25
N ILE A 265 -1.40 3.14 11.02
CA ILE A 265 -2.10 2.10 11.76
C ILE A 265 -3.53 2.01 11.22
N VAL A 266 -3.91 0.84 10.73
CA VAL A 266 -5.17 0.61 10.03
C VAL A 266 -5.91 -0.57 10.67
N ASN A 267 -7.18 -0.36 10.99
CA ASN A 267 -8.02 -1.39 11.58
C ASN A 267 -9.42 -1.40 10.96
N ASN A 268 -9.93 -2.58 10.64
CA ASN A 268 -11.29 -2.78 10.14
C ASN A 268 -11.62 -1.95 8.89
N VAL A 269 -10.75 -1.99 7.88
CA VAL A 269 -10.98 -1.27 6.62
C VAL A 269 -11.26 -2.22 5.45
N ASN A 270 -11.96 -1.68 4.44
CA ASN A 270 -12.08 -2.28 3.13
C ASN A 270 -11.35 -1.39 2.12
N GLY A 271 -10.24 -1.88 1.57
CA GLY A 271 -9.34 -1.12 0.70
C GLY A 271 -9.18 -1.73 -0.69
N ILE A 272 -9.12 -0.88 -1.72
CA ILE A 272 -8.83 -1.30 -3.10
C ILE A 272 -7.87 -0.32 -3.75
N ALA A 273 -6.72 -0.81 -4.23
CA ALA A 273 -5.81 -0.08 -5.11
C ALA A 273 -5.93 -0.64 -6.53
N ASN A 274 -6.65 0.07 -7.42
CA ASN A 274 -6.93 -0.41 -8.77
C ASN A 274 -5.72 -0.39 -9.71
N ASN A 275 -4.68 0.37 -9.39
CA ASN A 275 -3.50 0.54 -10.24
C ASN A 275 -2.19 0.68 -9.43
N SER A 276 -2.12 -0.02 -8.29
CA SER A 276 -0.95 -0.03 -7.41
C SER A 276 -1.00 -1.19 -6.42
N GLU A 277 -0.07 -1.19 -5.46
CA GLU A 277 0.06 -2.12 -4.34
C GLU A 277 -1.02 -1.91 -3.26
N ILE A 278 -1.17 -2.90 -2.39
CA ILE A 278 -1.92 -2.77 -1.14
C ILE A 278 -1.26 -1.70 -0.26
N GLY A 279 0.05 -1.81 -0.07
CA GLY A 279 0.80 -0.90 0.78
C GLY A 279 2.27 -0.82 0.44
N VAL A 280 2.84 0.34 0.70
CA VAL A 280 4.25 0.66 0.46
C VAL A 280 4.85 1.24 1.73
N VAL A 281 6.01 0.74 2.14
CA VAL A 281 6.80 1.27 3.26
C VAL A 281 8.15 1.72 2.74
N GLU A 282 8.50 2.98 2.95
CA GLU A 282 9.79 3.54 2.61
C GLU A 282 10.61 3.89 3.85
N GLY A 283 11.87 3.43 3.90
CA GLY A 283 12.80 3.71 4.99
C GLY A 283 12.43 3.05 6.32
N LYS A 284 12.84 3.66 7.44
CA LYS A 284 12.64 3.12 8.81
C LYS A 284 11.20 3.16 9.33
N ASN A 285 10.23 3.20 8.46
CA ASN A 285 8.84 3.48 8.74
C ASN A 285 7.97 2.23 8.84
N SER A 286 6.67 2.39 9.10
CA SER A 286 5.84 1.24 9.42
C SER A 286 4.40 1.32 8.91
N ILE A 287 3.85 0.13 8.62
CA ILE A 287 2.42 -0.13 8.45
C ILE A 287 2.01 -1.20 9.46
N THR A 288 0.94 -0.93 10.22
CA THR A 288 0.21 -1.96 10.99
C THR A 288 -1.20 -2.08 10.41
N LEU A 289 -1.56 -3.28 9.95
CA LEU A 289 -2.84 -3.56 9.31
C LEU A 289 -3.54 -4.71 10.04
N THR A 290 -4.74 -4.46 10.57
CA THR A 290 -5.48 -5.46 11.33
C THR A 290 -6.95 -5.54 10.91
N ASN A 291 -7.54 -6.75 10.96
CA ASN A 291 -8.97 -7.00 10.76
C ASN A 291 -9.55 -6.41 9.47
N SER A 292 -8.75 -6.36 8.41
CA SER A 292 -9.05 -5.60 7.20
C SER A 292 -9.14 -6.49 5.96
N ASN A 293 -9.84 -6.00 4.93
CA ASN A 293 -9.92 -6.64 3.63
C ASN A 293 -9.36 -5.67 2.58
N VAL A 294 -8.17 -5.97 2.03
CA VAL A 294 -7.48 -5.05 1.13
C VAL A 294 -6.98 -5.76 -0.12
N THR A 295 -7.22 -5.13 -1.27
CA THR A 295 -6.87 -5.65 -2.59
C THR A 295 -5.96 -4.68 -3.34
N GLY A 296 -4.85 -5.19 -3.92
CA GLY A 296 -3.98 -4.47 -4.85
C GLY A 296 -3.98 -5.13 -6.24
N TYR A 297 -3.89 -4.32 -7.30
CA TYR A 297 -4.02 -4.85 -8.67
C TYR A 297 -2.75 -4.78 -9.51
N LYS A 298 -1.73 -4.05 -9.10
CA LYS A 298 -0.53 -3.83 -9.92
C LYS A 298 0.75 -3.90 -9.10
N ASP A 299 1.82 -4.22 -9.76
CA ASP A 299 3.20 -4.29 -9.29
C ASP A 299 3.42 -5.38 -8.24
N ASN A 300 3.15 -5.16 -6.96
CA ASN A 300 3.32 -6.12 -5.87
C ASN A 300 2.11 -6.12 -4.93
N GLY A 301 2.07 -7.03 -3.96
CA GLY A 301 1.14 -6.93 -2.83
C GLY A 301 1.58 -5.82 -1.87
N PHE A 302 2.78 -5.97 -1.31
CA PHE A 302 3.46 -4.94 -0.51
C PHE A 302 4.87 -4.71 -1.03
N MET A 303 5.31 -3.44 -1.01
CA MET A 303 6.69 -3.06 -1.29
C MET A 303 7.33 -2.39 -0.07
N LEU A 304 8.49 -2.89 0.35
CA LEU A 304 9.32 -2.31 1.41
C LEU A 304 10.67 -1.93 0.77
N TYR A 305 11.01 -0.65 0.80
CA TYR A 305 12.17 -0.18 0.06
C TYR A 305 12.80 1.09 0.64
N GLN A 306 13.94 1.47 0.11
CA GLN A 306 14.55 2.78 0.34
C GLN A 306 14.83 3.44 -1.00
N SER A 307 14.25 4.62 -1.21
CA SER A 307 14.53 5.45 -2.38
C SER A 307 15.74 6.37 -2.19
N PHE A 308 16.00 7.20 -3.17
CA PHE A 308 16.97 8.31 -3.09
C PHE A 308 16.30 9.67 -2.78
N SER A 309 14.97 9.72 -2.68
CA SER A 309 14.25 10.99 -2.55
C SER A 309 14.63 11.79 -1.31
N GLY A 310 15.10 11.11 -0.26
CA GLY A 310 15.33 11.72 1.04
C GLY A 310 14.05 11.98 1.84
N ASP A 311 12.92 11.45 1.40
CA ASP A 311 11.62 11.61 2.06
C ASP A 311 11.52 10.76 3.32
N ALA A 312 12.23 9.63 3.33
CA ALA A 312 12.30 8.73 4.47
C ALA A 312 13.75 8.51 4.93
N GLU A 313 13.97 8.55 6.24
CA GLU A 313 15.25 8.16 6.82
C GLU A 313 15.51 6.66 6.63
N SER A 314 16.77 6.32 6.33
CA SER A 314 17.19 4.92 6.19
C SER A 314 17.08 4.17 7.51
N GLY A 315 16.68 2.90 7.44
CA GLY A 315 16.57 2.03 8.61
C GLY A 315 15.72 0.80 8.32
N ILE A 316 15.06 0.26 9.34
CA ILE A 316 14.29 -0.97 9.22
C ILE A 316 12.84 -0.63 8.83
N ALA A 317 12.44 -1.02 7.62
CA ALA A 317 11.04 -0.96 7.18
C ALA A 317 10.22 -2.04 7.91
N ARG A 318 9.03 -1.70 8.41
CA ARG A 318 8.20 -2.63 9.17
C ARG A 318 6.80 -2.78 8.61
N LEU A 319 6.36 -4.03 8.46
CA LEU A 319 4.99 -4.38 8.15
C LEU A 319 4.48 -5.37 9.20
N LYS A 320 3.41 -5.03 9.89
CA LYS A 320 2.66 -5.97 10.71
C LYS A 320 1.27 -6.14 10.12
N ALA A 321 0.88 -7.39 9.78
CA ALA A 321 -0.45 -7.71 9.26
C ALA A 321 -1.06 -8.86 10.05
N GLU A 322 -2.26 -8.65 10.62
CA GLU A 322 -2.92 -9.60 11.49
C GLU A 322 -4.43 -9.68 11.24
N ASN A 323 -4.96 -10.89 11.08
CA ASN A 323 -6.38 -11.17 10.88
C ASN A 323 -6.99 -10.49 9.64
N ASN A 324 -6.26 -10.40 8.53
CA ASN A 324 -6.72 -9.73 7.32
C ASN A 324 -7.09 -10.71 6.21
N ILE A 325 -7.85 -10.19 5.23
CA ILE A 325 -7.99 -10.76 3.89
C ILE A 325 -7.15 -9.88 2.96
N LEU A 326 -6.06 -10.44 2.44
CA LEU A 326 -5.11 -9.72 1.59
C LEU A 326 -5.11 -10.35 0.20
N THR A 327 -5.57 -9.61 -0.79
CA THR A 327 -5.63 -10.08 -2.18
C THR A 327 -4.73 -9.24 -3.06
N THR A 328 -3.85 -9.87 -3.82
CA THR A 328 -3.15 -9.18 -4.91
C THR A 328 -3.46 -9.84 -6.25
N HIS A 329 -3.71 -9.03 -7.25
CA HIS A 329 -3.80 -9.45 -8.66
C HIS A 329 -2.51 -9.13 -9.42
N ALA A 330 -1.53 -8.54 -8.76
CA ALA A 330 -0.23 -8.23 -9.31
C ALA A 330 0.54 -9.50 -9.70
N THR A 331 1.34 -9.41 -10.77
CA THR A 331 2.20 -10.49 -11.24
C THR A 331 3.59 -10.49 -10.59
N GLY A 332 3.90 -9.47 -9.81
CA GLY A 332 5.12 -9.36 -9.01
C GLY A 332 5.10 -10.25 -7.76
N ALA A 333 5.72 -9.80 -6.69
CA ALA A 333 5.73 -10.53 -5.43
C ALA A 333 4.61 -10.06 -4.49
N PHE A 334 4.11 -10.96 -3.64
CA PHE A 334 3.25 -10.53 -2.54
C PHE A 334 4.01 -9.63 -1.56
N LEU A 335 5.25 -10.02 -1.20
CA LEU A 335 6.20 -9.17 -0.46
C LEU A 335 7.43 -8.89 -1.31
N TYR A 336 7.67 -7.65 -1.68
CA TYR A 336 8.88 -7.22 -2.37
C TYR A 336 9.75 -6.34 -1.46
N VAL A 337 10.99 -6.74 -1.24
CA VAL A 337 11.97 -6.00 -0.43
C VAL A 337 13.16 -5.61 -1.28
N ASN A 338 13.44 -4.31 -1.36
CA ASN A 338 14.47 -3.75 -2.22
C ASN A 338 15.26 -2.63 -1.52
N ASN A 339 16.57 -2.66 -1.61
CA ASN A 339 17.46 -1.61 -1.08
C ASN A 339 17.20 -1.25 0.39
N THR A 340 16.77 -2.18 1.23
CA THR A 340 16.44 -1.92 2.64
C THR A 340 16.56 -3.17 3.49
N THR A 341 16.61 -2.97 4.81
CA THR A 341 16.33 -4.02 5.79
C THR A 341 14.87 -3.94 6.18
N ALA A 342 14.18 -5.08 6.18
CA ALA A 342 12.76 -5.15 6.49
C ALA A 342 12.44 -6.21 7.55
N GLU A 343 11.50 -5.90 8.42
CA GLU A 343 10.86 -6.83 9.35
C GLU A 343 9.39 -6.92 9.01
N VAL A 344 8.91 -8.14 8.75
CA VAL A 344 7.52 -8.41 8.41
C VAL A 344 6.96 -9.46 9.36
N ASP A 345 5.87 -9.12 10.05
CA ASP A 345 5.14 -10.00 10.93
C ASP A 345 3.76 -10.30 10.34
N LEU A 346 3.51 -11.57 9.99
CA LEU A 346 2.22 -12.02 9.45
C LEU A 346 1.56 -12.99 10.42
N SER A 347 0.32 -12.73 10.78
CA SER A 347 -0.45 -13.61 11.68
C SER A 347 -1.90 -13.75 11.23
N ASN A 348 -2.34 -14.99 11.00
CA ASN A 348 -3.73 -15.34 10.73
C ASN A 348 -4.36 -14.54 9.56
N ASN A 349 -3.60 -14.27 8.50
CA ASN A 349 -4.12 -13.60 7.31
C ASN A 349 -4.53 -14.62 6.25
N ALA A 350 -5.66 -14.38 5.59
CA ALA A 350 -6.01 -15.06 4.34
C ALA A 350 -5.33 -14.33 3.18
N ILE A 351 -4.32 -14.93 2.56
CA ILE A 351 -3.56 -14.35 1.45
C ILE A 351 -4.01 -15.00 0.14
N SER A 352 -4.38 -14.19 -0.84
CA SER A 352 -4.72 -14.61 -2.20
C SER A 352 -3.85 -13.87 -3.21
N MET A 353 -3.21 -14.63 -4.11
CA MET A 353 -2.36 -14.09 -5.16
C MET A 353 -2.41 -14.99 -6.41
N PRO A 354 -2.05 -14.49 -7.61
CA PRO A 354 -1.95 -15.33 -8.80
C PRO A 354 -0.92 -16.45 -8.63
N ASN A 355 -1.21 -17.64 -9.15
CA ASN A 355 -0.30 -18.80 -9.07
C ASN A 355 1.07 -18.56 -9.75
N THR A 356 1.17 -17.56 -10.62
CA THR A 356 2.42 -17.16 -11.29
C THR A 356 3.25 -16.18 -10.49
N SER A 357 2.70 -15.63 -9.41
CA SER A 357 3.37 -14.63 -8.57
C SER A 357 4.29 -15.30 -7.55
N THR A 358 5.33 -14.57 -7.16
CA THR A 358 6.25 -14.97 -6.09
C THR A 358 5.68 -14.55 -4.74
N LEU A 359 5.75 -15.40 -3.73
CA LEU A 359 5.31 -15.04 -2.37
C LEU A 359 6.21 -13.96 -1.78
N VAL A 360 7.52 -14.20 -1.79
CA VAL A 360 8.53 -13.28 -1.26
C VAL A 360 9.65 -13.10 -2.27
N LYS A 361 9.99 -11.85 -2.55
CA LYS A 361 11.16 -11.49 -3.34
C LYS A 361 11.99 -10.44 -2.60
N ALA A 362 13.21 -10.81 -2.20
CA ALA A 362 14.22 -9.88 -1.71
C ALA A 362 15.29 -9.72 -2.81
N ALA A 363 15.32 -8.56 -3.44
CA ALA A 363 16.21 -8.37 -4.59
C ALA A 363 16.51 -6.90 -4.86
N ALA A 364 17.70 -6.65 -5.42
CA ALA A 364 18.04 -5.37 -6.01
C ALA A 364 17.23 -5.10 -7.28
N ASP A 365 17.04 -3.85 -7.61
CA ASP A 365 16.62 -3.41 -8.93
C ASP A 365 17.49 -2.23 -9.41
N SER A 366 17.27 -1.78 -10.64
CA SER A 366 18.05 -0.70 -11.23
C SER A 366 17.61 0.70 -10.82
N ARG A 367 16.50 0.82 -10.07
CA ARG A 367 15.89 2.12 -9.73
C ARG A 367 16.47 2.71 -8.45
N TRP A 368 16.75 1.86 -7.47
CA TRP A 368 17.07 2.31 -6.12
C TRP A 368 18.38 1.71 -5.60
N GLY A 369 19.14 2.48 -4.85
CA GLY A 369 20.37 2.06 -4.22
C GLY A 369 21.56 1.97 -5.16
N LYS A 370 22.74 1.76 -4.60
CA LYS A 370 23.96 1.57 -5.35
C LYS A 370 24.06 0.12 -5.81
N THR A 371 24.26 -0.09 -7.10
CA THR A 371 24.41 -1.42 -7.69
C THR A 371 25.42 -2.28 -6.91
N GLY A 372 25.01 -3.48 -6.52
CA GLY A 372 25.81 -4.42 -5.72
C GLY A 372 25.69 -4.22 -4.20
N GLU A 373 25.04 -3.14 -3.73
CA GLU A 373 24.81 -2.85 -2.32
C GLU A 373 23.30 -2.69 -2.00
N ASN A 374 22.46 -2.68 -3.02
CA ASN A 374 21.02 -2.38 -2.94
C ASN A 374 20.14 -3.63 -2.81
N GLY A 375 20.62 -4.67 -2.18
CA GLY A 375 19.84 -5.86 -1.89
C GLY A 375 18.71 -5.61 -0.89
N GLY A 376 17.76 -6.55 -0.85
CA GLY A 376 16.72 -6.61 0.18
C GLY A 376 17.15 -7.55 1.31
N HIS A 377 16.98 -7.13 2.56
CA HIS A 377 17.32 -7.94 3.74
C HIS A 377 16.06 -8.12 4.60
N LEU A 378 15.41 -9.28 4.46
CA LEU A 378 14.12 -9.55 5.09
C LEU A 378 14.24 -10.48 6.29
N THR A 379 13.60 -10.11 7.39
CA THR A 379 13.17 -11.03 8.44
C THR A 379 11.66 -11.16 8.38
N LEU A 380 11.18 -12.36 7.97
CA LEU A 380 9.76 -12.68 7.91
C LEU A 380 9.42 -13.62 9.08
N ARG A 381 8.60 -13.15 10.01
CA ARG A 381 8.06 -13.93 11.12
C ARG A 381 6.61 -14.24 10.86
N THR A 382 6.23 -15.48 11.07
CA THR A 382 4.84 -15.92 10.89
C THR A 382 4.33 -16.65 12.13
N SER A 383 3.07 -16.43 12.42
CA SER A 383 2.39 -17.09 13.55
C SER A 383 0.98 -17.48 13.14
N ASN A 384 0.64 -18.76 13.19
CA ASN A 384 -0.65 -19.28 12.71
C ASN A 384 -0.98 -18.77 11.30
N GLN A 385 0.00 -18.84 10.39
CA GLN A 385 -0.09 -18.24 9.06
C GLN A 385 0.11 -19.29 7.98
N GLU A 386 -0.86 -19.39 7.08
CA GLU A 386 -0.71 -20.18 5.86
C GLU A 386 -0.04 -19.34 4.77
N LEU A 387 1.00 -19.88 4.15
CA LEU A 387 1.75 -19.28 3.06
C LEU A 387 1.77 -20.21 1.86
N SER A 388 1.55 -19.66 0.66
CA SER A 388 1.63 -20.41 -0.59
C SER A 388 2.41 -19.60 -1.65
N GLY A 389 3.43 -20.22 -2.25
CA GLY A 389 4.29 -19.61 -3.26
C GLY A 389 5.77 -19.65 -2.91
N ASN A 390 6.61 -19.24 -3.86
CA ASN A 390 8.06 -19.34 -3.72
C ASN A 390 8.65 -18.14 -2.94
N VAL A 391 9.75 -18.43 -2.23
CA VAL A 391 10.55 -17.45 -1.51
C VAL A 391 11.89 -17.32 -2.23
N MET A 392 12.19 -16.13 -2.77
CA MET A 392 13.32 -15.88 -3.65
C MET A 392 14.18 -14.71 -3.18
N ALA A 393 15.48 -14.85 -3.32
CA ALA A 393 16.43 -13.75 -3.10
C ALA A 393 17.54 -13.76 -4.15
N ASP A 394 18.08 -12.59 -4.47
CA ASP A 394 19.25 -12.49 -5.35
C ASP A 394 20.58 -12.62 -4.59
N SER A 395 21.70 -12.54 -5.31
CA SER A 395 23.05 -12.81 -4.79
C SER A 395 23.58 -11.82 -3.77
N ILE A 396 22.88 -10.71 -3.54
CA ILE A 396 23.25 -9.70 -2.54
C ILE A 396 22.20 -9.54 -1.44
N SER A 397 21.08 -10.28 -1.53
CA SER A 397 19.94 -10.19 -0.62
C SER A 397 19.87 -11.37 0.33
N THR A 398 19.21 -11.17 1.48
CA THR A 398 19.06 -12.18 2.52
C THR A 398 17.61 -12.32 2.98
N ILE A 399 17.22 -13.55 3.36
CA ILE A 399 15.92 -13.82 3.97
C ILE A 399 16.12 -14.70 5.21
N ALA A 400 15.57 -14.26 6.34
CA ALA A 400 15.34 -15.09 7.51
C ALA A 400 13.84 -15.36 7.63
N LEU A 401 13.45 -16.63 7.50
CA LEU A 401 12.05 -17.07 7.65
C LEU A 401 11.90 -17.79 8.99
N ASP A 402 11.04 -17.28 9.86
CA ASP A 402 10.74 -17.85 11.17
C ASP A 402 9.24 -18.18 11.26
N MET A 403 8.93 -19.49 11.32
CA MET A 403 7.56 -20.00 11.27
C MET A 403 7.17 -20.63 12.61
N THR A 404 6.14 -20.09 13.24
CA THR A 404 5.71 -20.49 14.58
C THR A 404 4.20 -20.73 14.65
N ASN A 405 3.77 -21.37 15.73
CA ASN A 405 2.35 -21.53 16.09
C ASN A 405 1.49 -22.12 14.96
N GLY A 406 1.93 -23.23 14.37
CA GLY A 406 1.18 -23.93 13.33
C GLY A 406 1.22 -23.25 11.96
N SER A 407 2.18 -22.35 11.72
CA SER A 407 2.36 -21.74 10.40
C SER A 407 2.75 -22.80 9.35
N SER A 408 2.34 -22.58 8.10
CA SER A 408 2.66 -23.48 6.99
C SER A 408 3.17 -22.74 5.77
N LEU A 409 4.13 -23.34 5.06
CA LEU A 409 4.59 -22.90 3.75
C LEU A 409 4.40 -24.03 2.73
N VAL A 410 3.61 -23.76 1.68
CA VAL A 410 3.55 -24.59 0.48
C VAL A 410 4.32 -23.85 -0.61
N GLY A 411 5.60 -24.19 -0.79
CA GLY A 411 6.47 -23.41 -1.69
C GLY A 411 7.90 -23.88 -1.70
N ALA A 412 8.65 -23.44 -2.69
CA ALA A 412 10.08 -23.64 -2.78
C ALA A 412 10.85 -22.40 -2.27
N VAL A 413 12.02 -22.61 -1.74
CA VAL A 413 12.86 -21.55 -1.17
C VAL A 413 14.18 -21.50 -1.92
N ASN A 414 14.50 -20.32 -2.50
CA ASN A 414 15.76 -20.06 -3.20
C ASN A 414 16.08 -21.13 -4.27
N THR A 415 15.13 -21.44 -5.14
CA THR A 415 15.20 -22.51 -6.15
C THR A 415 16.42 -22.43 -7.06
N ASP A 416 16.86 -21.22 -7.36
CA ASP A 416 17.99 -20.96 -8.25
C ASP A 416 19.34 -21.02 -7.52
N ASN A 417 19.31 -21.20 -6.18
CA ASN A 417 20.49 -21.20 -5.30
C ASN A 417 21.37 -19.95 -5.50
N THR A 418 20.74 -18.79 -5.70
CA THR A 418 21.42 -17.52 -5.98
C THR A 418 21.49 -16.59 -4.78
N ALA A 419 20.64 -16.78 -3.77
CA ALA A 419 20.57 -15.92 -2.59
C ALA A 419 21.91 -15.81 -1.88
N LYS A 420 22.25 -14.61 -1.39
CA LYS A 420 23.41 -14.43 -0.50
C LYS A 420 23.26 -15.29 0.77
N GLU A 421 22.06 -15.31 1.33
CA GLU A 421 21.77 -16.13 2.50
C GLU A 421 20.25 -16.31 2.65
N VAL A 422 19.82 -17.55 2.87
CA VAL A 422 18.45 -17.84 3.35
C VAL A 422 18.54 -18.77 4.55
N THR A 423 17.89 -18.38 5.65
CA THR A 423 17.77 -19.18 6.85
C THR A 423 16.30 -19.49 7.13
N VAL A 424 16.02 -20.71 7.60
CA VAL A 424 14.65 -21.13 7.93
C VAL A 424 14.63 -21.69 9.35
N LYS A 425 13.65 -21.22 10.15
CA LYS A 425 13.32 -21.79 11.45
C LYS A 425 11.88 -22.25 11.44
N LEU A 426 11.64 -23.45 11.99
CA LEU A 426 10.32 -24.05 12.14
C LEU A 426 10.11 -24.43 13.60
N SER A 427 9.00 -23.96 14.18
CA SER A 427 8.51 -24.56 15.43
C SER A 427 8.01 -25.98 15.18
N LYS A 428 7.84 -26.75 16.25
CA LYS A 428 7.47 -28.16 16.15
C LYS A 428 6.15 -28.41 15.41
N ASP A 429 5.22 -27.48 15.49
CA ASP A 429 3.87 -27.53 14.91
C ASP A 429 3.76 -26.84 13.56
N SER A 430 4.82 -26.19 13.10
CA SER A 430 4.86 -25.52 11.79
C SER A 430 5.29 -26.48 10.68
N ASN A 431 4.79 -26.27 9.45
CA ASN A 431 4.98 -27.23 8.36
C ASN A 431 5.59 -26.57 7.12
N TRP A 432 6.45 -27.28 6.41
CA TRP A 432 6.96 -26.88 5.11
C TRP A 432 6.77 -27.98 4.08
N ILE A 433 5.99 -27.69 3.04
CA ILE A 433 5.68 -28.59 1.93
C ILE A 433 6.40 -28.04 0.69
N LEU A 434 7.41 -28.74 0.21
CA LEU A 434 8.20 -28.30 -0.94
C LEU A 434 7.40 -28.45 -2.25
N THR A 435 7.52 -27.44 -3.11
CA THR A 435 6.98 -27.46 -4.49
C THR A 435 8.10 -27.36 -5.53
N GLY A 436 9.36 -27.35 -5.12
CA GLY A 436 10.56 -27.32 -5.94
C GLY A 436 11.81 -27.54 -5.09
N ASP A 437 12.94 -27.81 -5.75
CA ASP A 437 14.23 -27.90 -5.08
C ASP A 437 14.48 -26.62 -4.27
N SER A 438 14.96 -26.76 -3.05
CA SER A 438 15.12 -25.65 -2.12
C SER A 438 16.52 -25.64 -1.52
N TYR A 439 17.12 -24.45 -1.45
CA TYR A 439 18.49 -24.27 -0.98
C TYR A 439 18.50 -23.24 0.14
N VAL A 440 18.97 -23.66 1.33
CA VAL A 440 19.06 -22.79 2.50
C VAL A 440 20.45 -22.88 3.12
N LYS A 441 20.95 -21.80 3.70
CA LYS A 441 22.20 -21.78 4.43
C LYS A 441 22.07 -22.56 5.71
N SER A 442 21.03 -22.32 6.48
CA SER A 442 20.74 -23.06 7.72
C SER A 442 19.28 -23.38 7.88
N LEU A 443 19.01 -24.49 8.54
CA LEU A 443 17.67 -24.95 8.92
C LEU A 443 17.66 -25.32 10.40
N SER A 444 16.84 -24.61 11.18
CA SER A 444 16.53 -24.95 12.57
C SER A 444 15.11 -25.49 12.64
N ASN A 445 14.94 -26.77 12.97
CA ASN A 445 13.63 -27.40 13.09
C ASN A 445 13.47 -27.99 14.50
N GLU A 446 12.44 -27.52 15.22
CA GLU A 446 12.11 -28.03 16.57
C GLU A 446 11.50 -29.45 16.54
N ASP A 447 10.92 -29.86 15.39
CA ASP A 447 10.57 -31.28 15.20
C ASP A 447 11.82 -32.07 14.83
N THR A 448 12.39 -32.73 15.83
CA THR A 448 13.60 -33.55 15.66
C THR A 448 13.42 -34.79 14.77
N THR A 449 12.17 -35.17 14.48
CA THR A 449 11.86 -36.24 13.52
C THR A 449 11.86 -35.75 12.08
N GLY A 450 11.72 -34.43 11.85
CA GLY A 450 11.62 -33.83 10.55
C GLY A 450 10.30 -34.14 9.80
N SER A 451 9.32 -34.72 10.48
CA SER A 451 8.04 -35.13 9.87
C SER A 451 7.20 -33.94 9.38
N ASN A 452 7.47 -32.73 9.88
CA ASN A 452 6.85 -31.48 9.50
C ASN A 452 7.44 -30.84 8.21
N ILE A 453 8.44 -31.51 7.59
CA ILE A 453 8.98 -31.11 6.28
C ILE A 453 8.68 -32.20 5.25
N GLN A 454 7.82 -31.86 4.26
CA GLN A 454 7.42 -32.78 3.21
C GLN A 454 8.18 -32.45 1.92
N LEU A 455 9.10 -33.32 1.52
CA LEU A 455 9.96 -33.09 0.35
C LEU A 455 9.23 -33.24 -0.98
N ASN A 456 8.16 -34.03 -1.09
CA ASN A 456 7.39 -34.28 -2.31
C ASN A 456 8.22 -34.66 -3.53
N GLY A 457 9.35 -35.36 -3.33
CA GLY A 457 10.28 -35.74 -4.40
C GLY A 457 11.32 -34.69 -4.78
N TYR A 458 11.26 -33.51 -4.17
CA TYR A 458 12.25 -32.44 -4.35
C TYR A 458 13.41 -32.57 -3.33
N LYS A 459 14.46 -31.79 -3.55
CA LYS A 459 15.64 -31.73 -2.69
C LYS A 459 15.55 -30.54 -1.74
N LEU A 460 15.91 -30.75 -0.49
CA LEU A 460 16.24 -29.69 0.47
C LEU A 460 17.74 -29.78 0.77
N VAL A 461 18.48 -28.77 0.35
CA VAL A 461 19.93 -28.66 0.55
C VAL A 461 20.20 -27.63 1.64
N VAL A 462 20.88 -28.05 2.71
CA VAL A 462 21.31 -27.18 3.82
C VAL A 462 22.83 -27.08 3.78
N ALA A 463 23.36 -25.86 3.59
CA ALA A 463 24.80 -25.67 3.36
C ALA A 463 25.67 -25.83 4.61
N ASP A 464 25.13 -25.53 5.80
CA ASP A 464 25.87 -25.58 7.07
C ASP A 464 25.76 -26.95 7.80
N LYS A 465 25.58 -28.06 7.06
CA LYS A 465 25.59 -29.42 7.60
C LYS A 465 26.84 -30.18 7.27
#